data_af70475799ba7442369ebef9808814c1
#
_entry.id   af70475799ba7442369ebef9808814c1
#
_cell.length_a   1.000
_cell.length_b   1.000
_cell.length_c   1.000
_cell.angle_alpha   90.00
_cell.angle_beta   90.00
_cell.angle_gamma   90.00
#
_symmetry.space_group_name_H-M   'P 1'
#
loop_
_entity.id
_entity.type
_entity.pdbx_description
1 polymer ?
#
loop_
_entity_poly.entity_id
_entity_poly.type
_entity_poly.pdbx_seq_one_letter_code
_entity_poly.pdbx_strand_id
1 'polypeptide(L)'
;MKISFKIILYLIFFICVKYNVKSQSRVKNLKLIQFKESIYIDFTITKGNSCLGFTIQQSNDSINFSTIYEFIGICGELTKEQDISYTYDNPSKNIKNYYRVFIPPADYSEIKSIDVTSISIEGYLLYDNPFANLLKIKTIKNSTILIFNSKGEKLIEYSADIDGMINQDISFLDNGLYMFLIKHSNNTYLNGKFIKSN
;
A
#
# COMPACT_ATOMS: atom_id res chain seq x y z
N MET A 1 63.60 4.30 4.50
CA MET A 1 62.46 5.19 4.36
C MET A 1 61.53 4.97 5.56
N LYS A 2 61.55 5.83 6.60
CA LYS A 2 60.74 5.67 7.82
C LYS A 2 59.37 6.31 7.53
N ILE A 3 58.33 5.48 7.28
CA ILE A 3 56.95 5.97 7.17
C ILE A 3 56.55 6.55 8.55
N SER A 4 56.20 7.79 8.59
CA SER A 4 55.83 8.47 9.87
C SER A 4 54.59 7.81 10.44
N PHE A 5 54.62 7.47 11.73
CA PHE A 5 53.52 6.88 12.51
C PHE A 5 52.18 7.65 12.33
N LYS A 6 52.27 8.98 12.12
CA LYS A 6 51.12 9.85 11.84
C LYS A 6 50.42 9.49 10.53
N ILE A 7 51.15 9.09 9.49
CA ILE A 7 50.57 8.71 8.18
C ILE A 7 49.78 7.40 8.31
N ILE A 8 50.28 6.45 9.08
CA ILE A 8 49.59 5.18 9.35
C ILE A 8 48.31 5.43 10.14
N LEU A 9 48.32 6.33 11.14
CA LEU A 9 47.13 6.66 11.91
C LEU A 9 46.05 7.34 11.06
N TYR A 10 46.45 8.23 10.15
CA TYR A 10 45.51 8.86 9.17
C TYR A 10 44.92 7.86 8.19
N LEU A 11 45.70 6.90 7.73
CA LEU A 11 45.22 5.82 6.82
C LEU A 11 44.21 4.91 7.54
N ILE A 12 44.44 4.55 8.79
CA ILE A 12 43.54 3.76 9.63
C ILE A 12 42.24 4.53 9.88
N PHE A 13 42.30 5.81 10.17
CA PHE A 13 41.11 6.64 10.35
C PHE A 13 40.29 6.79 9.07
N PHE A 14 40.92 6.90 7.90
CA PHE A 14 40.24 6.97 6.60
C PHE A 14 39.61 5.65 6.17
N ILE A 15 40.15 4.51 6.61
CA ILE A 15 39.57 3.18 6.34
C ILE A 15 38.34 2.94 7.23
N CYS A 16 38.37 3.35 8.49
CA CYS A 16 37.23 3.21 9.41
C CYS A 16 35.98 4.02 9.01
N VAL A 17 36.13 5.11 8.28
CA VAL A 17 35.00 5.99 7.89
C VAL A 17 34.18 5.43 6.71
N LYS A 18 34.66 4.41 6.00
CA LYS A 18 33.98 3.90 4.79
C LYS A 18 33.10 2.67 4.97
N TYR A 19 33.04 2.09 6.15
CA TYR A 19 32.11 0.98 6.40
C TYR A 19 30.80 1.48 6.99
N ASN A 20 29.89 1.99 6.14
CA ASN A 20 28.49 2.03 6.48
C ASN A 20 27.97 0.59 6.51
N VAL A 21 28.14 -0.10 7.61
CA VAL A 21 27.46 -1.36 7.86
C VAL A 21 25.98 -1.02 8.05
N LYS A 22 25.22 -1.02 6.97
CA LYS A 22 23.76 -1.04 7.09
C LYS A 22 23.40 -2.36 7.76
N SER A 23 23.06 -2.31 9.05
CA SER A 23 22.40 -3.43 9.70
C SER A 23 21.15 -3.78 8.87
N GLN A 24 21.07 -5.02 8.41
CA GLN A 24 19.92 -5.47 7.66
C GLN A 24 18.74 -5.55 8.63
N SER A 25 17.67 -4.80 8.33
CA SER A 25 16.48 -4.84 9.17
C SER A 25 15.91 -6.25 9.25
N ARG A 26 15.39 -6.60 10.41
CA ARG A 26 14.64 -7.84 10.63
C ARG A 26 13.26 -7.81 9.96
N VAL A 27 12.79 -6.65 9.53
CA VAL A 27 11.55 -6.48 8.78
C VAL A 27 11.84 -6.57 7.30
N LYS A 28 11.17 -7.48 6.61
CA LYS A 28 11.25 -7.69 5.16
C LYS A 28 9.89 -7.57 4.52
N ASN A 29 9.87 -7.39 3.19
CA ASN A 29 8.68 -7.48 2.36
C ASN A 29 7.55 -6.55 2.78
N LEU A 30 7.87 -5.37 3.37
CA LEU A 30 6.84 -4.40 3.73
C LEU A 30 6.05 -3.98 2.49
N LYS A 31 4.74 -4.24 2.49
CA LYS A 31 3.80 -3.93 1.42
C LYS A 31 2.63 -3.15 1.97
N LEU A 32 2.12 -2.22 1.17
CA LEU A 32 0.96 -1.40 1.49
C LEU A 32 -0.07 -1.59 0.38
N ILE A 33 -1.31 -1.90 0.76
CA ILE A 33 -2.41 -2.09 -0.16
C ILE A 33 -3.60 -1.32 0.36
N GLN A 34 -4.13 -0.39 -0.43
CA GLN A 34 -5.40 0.24 -0.10
C GLN A 34 -6.55 -0.67 -0.56
N PHE A 35 -7.48 -0.92 0.35
CA PHE A 35 -8.76 -1.52 0.02
C PHE A 35 -9.86 -0.74 0.74
N LYS A 36 -10.78 -0.16 -0.04
CA LYS A 36 -11.75 0.81 0.47
C LYS A 36 -11.05 1.99 1.14
N GLU A 37 -11.41 2.28 2.38
CA GLU A 37 -10.82 3.35 3.19
C GLU A 37 -9.67 2.90 4.08
N SER A 38 -9.36 1.60 4.11
CA SER A 38 -8.35 1.00 4.97
C SER A 38 -7.05 0.73 4.20
N ILE A 39 -5.95 0.69 4.94
CA ILE A 39 -4.65 0.27 4.44
C ILE A 39 -4.27 -1.06 5.07
N TYR A 40 -4.01 -2.07 4.24
CA TYR A 40 -3.41 -3.34 4.65
C TYR A 40 -1.90 -3.16 4.63
N ILE A 41 -1.28 -3.50 5.75
CA ILE A 41 0.16 -3.38 5.99
C ILE A 41 0.67 -4.79 6.24
N ASP A 42 1.31 -5.37 5.22
CA ASP A 42 1.85 -6.73 5.26
C ASP A 42 3.36 -6.67 5.34
N PHE A 43 3.96 -7.47 6.19
CA PHE A 43 5.41 -7.59 6.30
C PHE A 43 5.83 -8.91 6.94
N THR A 44 7.10 -9.26 6.78
CA THR A 44 7.70 -10.46 7.35
C THR A 44 8.71 -10.07 8.42
N ILE A 45 8.63 -10.64 9.61
CA ILE A 45 9.66 -10.55 10.65
C ILE A 45 10.57 -11.77 10.53
N THR A 46 11.88 -11.55 10.40
CA THR A 46 12.86 -12.64 10.37
C THR A 46 13.03 -13.23 11.77
N LYS A 47 13.58 -14.45 11.81
CA LYS A 47 13.91 -15.16 13.07
C LYS A 47 14.77 -14.31 14.01
N GLY A 48 14.68 -14.54 15.31
CA GLY A 48 15.44 -13.88 16.36
C GLY A 48 14.60 -13.53 17.59
N ASN A 49 15.15 -12.74 18.50
CA ASN A 49 14.49 -12.38 19.75
C ASN A 49 13.18 -11.60 19.52
N SER A 50 12.09 -12.04 20.15
CA SER A 50 10.75 -11.44 20.04
C SER A 50 10.27 -10.73 21.31
N CYS A 51 11.10 -10.66 22.37
CA CYS A 51 10.68 -10.13 23.68
C CYS A 51 10.21 -8.68 23.66
N LEU A 52 10.76 -7.86 22.75
CA LEU A 52 10.50 -6.42 22.72
C LEU A 52 9.33 -6.04 21.79
N GLY A 53 8.72 -7.02 21.11
CA GLY A 53 7.63 -6.76 20.18
C GLY A 53 8.02 -5.87 19.00
N PHE A 54 7.04 -5.19 18.44
CA PHE A 54 7.22 -4.21 17.35
C PHE A 54 6.11 -3.15 17.38
N THR A 55 6.37 -2.02 16.74
CA THR A 55 5.34 -1.01 16.46
C THR A 55 5.22 -0.75 14.97
N ILE A 56 4.00 -0.47 14.52
CA ILE A 56 3.73 0.07 13.19
C ILE A 56 3.54 1.57 13.36
N GLN A 57 4.25 2.33 12.55
CA GLN A 57 4.27 3.79 12.63
C GLN A 57 3.83 4.40 11.31
N GLN A 58 3.05 5.49 11.39
CA GLN A 58 2.54 6.25 10.25
C GLN A 58 3.03 7.69 10.33
N SER A 59 3.22 8.31 9.16
CA SER A 59 3.57 9.72 8.99
C SER A 59 2.90 10.29 7.74
N ASN A 60 2.67 11.60 7.72
CA ASN A 60 2.20 12.33 6.54
C ASN A 60 3.33 13.11 5.83
N ASP A 61 4.50 13.21 6.45
CA ASP A 61 5.64 13.99 5.95
C ASP A 61 6.93 13.17 5.79
N SER A 62 6.91 11.88 6.08
CA SER A 62 8.05 10.95 6.10
C SER A 62 9.12 11.25 7.17
N ILE A 63 8.90 12.20 8.05
CA ILE A 63 9.85 12.65 9.09
C ILE A 63 9.25 12.37 10.47
N ASN A 64 8.04 12.88 10.73
CA ASN A 64 7.37 12.78 12.02
C ASN A 64 6.45 11.56 12.03
N PHE A 65 6.89 10.50 12.69
CA PHE A 65 6.15 9.23 12.77
C PHE A 65 5.43 9.10 14.10
N SER A 66 4.16 8.69 14.07
CA SER A 66 3.35 8.31 15.22
C SER A 66 3.06 6.81 15.20
N THR A 67 3.01 6.18 16.37
CA THR A 67 2.64 4.78 16.49
C THR A 67 1.14 4.62 16.27
N ILE A 68 0.76 3.74 15.35
CA ILE A 68 -0.64 3.38 15.06
C ILE A 68 -1.01 1.99 15.57
N TYR A 69 0.00 1.15 15.83
CA TYR A 69 -0.17 -0.18 16.40
C TYR A 69 1.06 -0.60 17.18
N GLU A 70 0.85 -1.26 18.29
CA GLU A 70 1.91 -1.84 19.13
C GLU A 70 1.58 -3.30 19.43
N PHE A 71 2.52 -4.17 19.13
CA PHE A 71 2.51 -5.56 19.54
C PHE A 71 3.48 -5.74 20.71
N ILE A 72 2.96 -6.05 21.87
CA ILE A 72 3.78 -6.39 23.04
C ILE A 72 4.38 -7.76 22.81
N GLY A 73 5.70 -7.84 22.74
CA GLY A 73 6.41 -9.07 22.45
C GLY A 73 6.16 -10.16 23.50
N ILE A 74 6.19 -11.39 23.03
CA ILE A 74 6.24 -12.58 23.90
C ILE A 74 7.69 -13.02 23.94
N CYS A 75 8.27 -13.13 25.15
CA CYS A 75 9.66 -13.54 25.31
C CYS A 75 9.92 -14.93 24.74
N GLY A 76 10.89 -15.00 23.84
CA GLY A 76 11.29 -16.21 23.16
C GLY A 76 12.13 -15.89 21.92
N GLU A 77 12.55 -16.92 21.23
CA GLU A 77 13.17 -16.79 19.92
C GLU A 77 12.20 -17.25 18.83
N LEU A 78 11.98 -16.41 17.84
CA LEU A 78 11.34 -16.82 16.60
C LEU A 78 12.32 -17.72 15.84
N THR A 79 12.02 -19.00 15.77
CA THR A 79 12.83 -20.00 15.05
C THR A 79 12.60 -19.97 13.54
N LYS A 80 11.49 -19.35 13.09
CA LYS A 80 11.09 -19.20 11.68
C LYS A 80 10.69 -17.76 11.42
N GLU A 81 10.71 -17.39 10.15
CA GLU A 81 10.10 -16.13 9.68
C GLU A 81 8.60 -16.16 9.94
N GLN A 82 8.05 -15.00 10.31
CA GLN A 82 6.62 -14.82 10.59
C GLN A 82 6.06 -13.70 9.72
N ASP A 83 5.03 -14.02 8.95
CA ASP A 83 4.27 -13.04 8.21
C ASP A 83 3.22 -12.40 9.11
N ILE A 84 3.16 -11.08 9.05
CA ILE A 84 2.25 -10.23 9.82
C ILE A 84 1.40 -9.44 8.84
N SER A 85 0.11 -9.39 9.12
CA SER A 85 -0.84 -8.54 8.40
C SER A 85 -1.59 -7.67 9.41
N TYR A 86 -1.63 -6.37 9.17
CA TYR A 86 -2.34 -5.40 10.00
C TYR A 86 -3.22 -4.50 9.12
N THR A 87 -4.45 -4.24 9.56
CA THR A 87 -5.37 -3.34 8.87
C THR A 87 -5.47 -2.03 9.63
N TYR A 88 -5.17 -0.93 8.95
CA TYR A 88 -5.31 0.43 9.48
C TYR A 88 -6.50 1.14 8.83
N ASP A 89 -7.53 1.44 9.64
CA ASP A 89 -8.82 1.94 9.15
C ASP A 89 -8.92 3.47 9.05
N ASN A 90 -7.95 4.20 9.61
CA ASN A 90 -7.98 5.66 9.67
C ASN A 90 -6.78 6.34 8.98
N PRO A 91 -6.41 5.96 7.74
CA PRO A 91 -5.36 6.68 7.03
C PRO A 91 -5.78 8.10 6.68
N SER A 92 -4.82 9.00 6.59
CA SER A 92 -5.09 10.37 6.14
C SER A 92 -5.48 10.36 4.67
N LYS A 93 -6.68 10.88 4.35
CA LYS A 93 -7.27 10.78 3.01
C LYS A 93 -6.75 11.87 2.08
N ASN A 94 -6.64 11.53 0.79
CA ASN A 94 -6.23 12.43 -0.30
C ASN A 94 -4.83 13.04 -0.15
N ILE A 95 -3.98 12.38 0.63
CA ILE A 95 -2.56 12.71 0.78
C ILE A 95 -1.72 11.44 0.79
N LYS A 96 -0.43 11.60 0.60
CA LYS A 96 0.55 10.53 0.72
C LYS A 96 0.74 10.17 2.19
N ASN A 97 0.57 8.90 2.50
CA ASN A 97 0.85 8.33 3.81
C ASN A 97 2.12 7.50 3.75
N TYR A 98 2.94 7.59 4.79
CA TYR A 98 4.20 6.86 4.93
C TYR A 98 4.10 5.92 6.11
N TYR A 99 4.62 4.72 5.95
CA TYR A 99 4.59 3.68 6.98
C TYR A 99 5.97 3.07 7.15
N ARG A 100 6.27 2.70 8.38
CA ARG A 100 7.42 1.89 8.73
C ARG A 100 7.10 0.99 9.93
N VAL A 101 7.87 -0.06 10.09
CA VAL A 101 7.83 -0.94 11.27
C VAL A 101 9.10 -0.68 12.08
N PHE A 102 8.95 -0.59 13.38
CA PHE A 102 10.05 -0.44 14.32
C PHE A 102 10.08 -1.63 15.27
N ILE A 103 11.24 -2.26 15.37
CA ILE A 103 11.54 -3.32 16.36
C ILE A 103 12.59 -2.76 17.32
N PRO A 104 12.28 -2.62 18.62
CA PRO A 104 13.24 -2.13 19.60
C PRO A 104 14.53 -2.99 19.63
N PRO A 105 15.69 -2.41 20.00
CA PRO A 105 15.86 -1.03 20.43
C PRO A 105 16.10 0.00 19.30
N ALA A 106 16.43 -0.41 18.07
CA ALA A 106 16.83 0.53 17.02
C ALA A 106 16.66 0.00 15.59
N ASP A 107 15.85 -1.03 15.38
CA ASP A 107 15.67 -1.65 14.06
C ASP A 107 14.42 -1.08 13.37
N TYR A 108 14.62 -0.34 12.28
CA TYR A 108 13.56 0.23 11.45
C TYR A 108 13.51 -0.47 10.10
N SER A 109 12.31 -0.78 9.62
CA SER A 109 12.11 -1.17 8.24
C SER A 109 12.44 -0.01 7.28
N GLU A 110 12.48 -0.33 5.98
CA GLU A 110 12.33 0.71 4.97
C GLU A 110 11.03 1.50 5.16
N ILE A 111 11.01 2.77 4.74
CA ILE A 111 9.79 3.56 4.68
C ILE A 111 9.07 3.25 3.36
N LYS A 112 7.82 2.84 3.45
CA LYS A 112 6.92 2.70 2.29
C LYS A 112 5.88 3.80 2.31
N SER A 113 5.44 4.20 1.13
CA SER A 113 4.39 5.22 0.98
C SER A 113 3.27 4.76 0.07
N ILE A 114 2.08 5.29 0.32
CA ILE A 114 0.89 5.06 -0.49
C ILE A 114 0.07 6.33 -0.56
N ASP A 115 -0.42 6.68 -1.74
CA ASP A 115 -1.39 7.76 -1.92
C ASP A 115 -2.78 7.23 -1.56
N VAL A 116 -3.34 7.72 -0.47
CA VAL A 116 -4.65 7.28 0.00
C VAL A 116 -5.73 8.09 -0.71
N THR A 117 -6.58 7.40 -1.45
CA THR A 117 -7.71 8.01 -2.15
C THR A 117 -8.97 7.82 -1.32
N SER A 118 -9.72 8.90 -1.08
CA SER A 118 -11.06 8.79 -0.49
C SER A 118 -12.00 8.11 -1.50
N ILE A 119 -12.45 6.92 -1.15
CA ILE A 119 -13.40 6.13 -1.93
C ILE A 119 -14.58 5.84 -1.01
N SER A 120 -15.81 5.71 -1.57
CA SER A 120 -16.97 5.35 -0.77
C SER A 120 -16.77 4.03 0.00
N ILE A 121 -17.61 3.77 0.99
CA ILE A 121 -17.63 2.50 1.75
C ILE A 121 -17.67 1.28 0.82
N GLU A 122 -18.26 1.43 -0.38
CA GLU A 122 -18.33 0.41 -1.41
C GLU A 122 -16.99 0.14 -2.13
N GLY A 123 -15.98 1.01 -1.94
CA GLY A 123 -14.67 0.88 -2.58
C GLY A 123 -14.62 1.44 -4.00
N TYR A 124 -15.67 2.11 -4.43
CA TYR A 124 -15.76 2.87 -5.68
C TYR A 124 -16.72 4.06 -5.51
N LEU A 125 -16.60 5.03 -6.39
CA LEU A 125 -17.53 6.15 -6.50
C LEU A 125 -18.03 6.24 -7.93
N LEU A 126 -19.34 6.19 -8.11
CA LEU A 126 -20.00 6.51 -9.37
C LEU A 126 -20.26 8.02 -9.41
N TYR A 127 -19.80 8.68 -10.49
CA TYR A 127 -20.21 10.02 -10.82
C TYR A 127 -21.42 9.90 -11.75
N ASP A 128 -22.49 10.61 -11.58
CA ASP A 128 -23.62 10.62 -12.48
C ASP A 128 -24.24 9.22 -12.76
N ASN A 129 -25.19 8.81 -11.97
CA ASN A 129 -25.97 7.60 -12.26
C ASN A 129 -27.47 7.97 -12.21
N PRO A 130 -28.19 7.96 -13.31
CA PRO A 130 -27.87 7.37 -14.65
C PRO A 130 -26.76 8.08 -15.43
N PHE A 131 -26.01 7.30 -16.23
CA PHE A 131 -25.04 7.82 -17.18
C PHE A 131 -25.68 8.02 -18.57
N ALA A 132 -25.33 9.09 -19.23
CA ALA A 132 -25.67 9.26 -20.65
C ALA A 132 -24.63 8.57 -21.56
N ASN A 133 -23.58 9.26 -21.94
CA ASN A 133 -22.59 8.73 -22.88
C ASN A 133 -21.24 8.44 -22.24
N LEU A 134 -21.00 8.94 -21.03
CA LEU A 134 -19.70 8.87 -20.39
C LEU A 134 -19.80 8.18 -19.02
N LEU A 135 -19.20 7.01 -18.91
CA LEU A 135 -19.05 6.28 -17.65
C LEU A 135 -17.89 6.86 -16.86
N LYS A 136 -18.16 7.38 -15.66
CA LYS A 136 -17.15 7.90 -14.74
C LYS A 136 -17.19 7.14 -13.43
N ILE A 137 -16.13 6.40 -13.14
CA ILE A 137 -15.98 5.65 -11.90
C ILE A 137 -14.61 5.96 -11.31
N LYS A 138 -14.57 6.34 -10.04
CA LYS A 138 -13.36 6.43 -9.23
C LYS A 138 -13.22 5.14 -8.42
N THR A 139 -12.06 4.53 -8.49
CA THR A 139 -11.70 3.34 -7.70
C THR A 139 -10.22 3.38 -7.34
N ILE A 140 -9.68 2.28 -6.84
CA ILE A 140 -8.25 2.18 -6.55
C ILE A 140 -7.46 2.10 -7.85
N LYS A 141 -6.30 2.75 -7.91
CA LYS A 141 -5.38 2.66 -9.06
C LYS A 141 -5.01 1.21 -9.37
N ASN A 142 -4.66 0.94 -10.63
CA ASN A 142 -4.35 -0.40 -11.13
C ASN A 142 -5.50 -1.41 -10.98
N SER A 143 -6.74 -0.92 -11.01
CA SER A 143 -7.94 -1.74 -11.05
C SER A 143 -8.42 -1.92 -12.48
N THR A 144 -9.11 -3.02 -12.74
CA THR A 144 -9.79 -3.29 -14.00
C THR A 144 -11.29 -3.40 -13.74
N ILE A 145 -12.10 -2.75 -14.57
CA ILE A 145 -13.57 -2.91 -14.57
C ILE A 145 -14.02 -3.78 -15.72
N LEU A 146 -14.89 -4.72 -15.40
CA LEU A 146 -15.60 -5.59 -16.34
C LEU A 146 -17.07 -5.19 -16.35
N ILE A 147 -17.65 -4.92 -17.50
CA ILE A 147 -19.05 -4.50 -17.64
C ILE A 147 -19.84 -5.64 -18.29
N PHE A 148 -21.01 -5.91 -17.73
CA PHE A 148 -21.92 -6.98 -18.14
C PHE A 148 -23.30 -6.41 -18.43
N ASN A 149 -23.99 -7.00 -19.38
CA ASN A 149 -25.41 -6.72 -19.62
C ASN A 149 -26.31 -7.45 -18.59
N SER A 150 -27.61 -7.25 -18.68
CA SER A 150 -28.58 -7.88 -17.78
C SER A 150 -28.65 -9.41 -17.88
N LYS A 151 -28.11 -10.00 -18.96
CA LYS A 151 -27.99 -11.46 -19.13
C LYS A 151 -26.71 -12.05 -18.55
N GLY A 152 -25.81 -11.20 -18.00
CA GLY A 152 -24.52 -11.61 -17.47
C GLY A 152 -23.44 -11.81 -18.54
N GLU A 153 -23.67 -11.35 -19.78
CA GLU A 153 -22.67 -11.42 -20.84
C GLU A 153 -21.67 -10.26 -20.66
N LYS A 154 -20.37 -10.58 -20.66
CA LYS A 154 -19.30 -9.57 -20.60
C LYS A 154 -19.29 -8.77 -21.89
N LEU A 155 -19.42 -7.45 -21.78
CA LEU A 155 -19.41 -6.55 -22.91
C LEU A 155 -18.05 -5.88 -23.10
N ILE A 156 -17.47 -5.39 -22.01
CA ILE A 156 -16.33 -4.48 -22.07
C ILE A 156 -15.42 -4.73 -20.86
N GLU A 157 -14.15 -4.38 -21.06
CA GLU A 157 -13.13 -4.34 -20.00
C GLU A 157 -12.31 -3.06 -20.13
N TYR A 158 -12.16 -2.31 -19.04
CA TYR A 158 -11.35 -1.10 -18.98
C TYR A 158 -10.41 -1.15 -17.77
N SER A 159 -9.24 -0.52 -17.92
CA SER A 159 -8.31 -0.30 -16.80
C SER A 159 -8.46 1.11 -16.26
N ALA A 160 -8.41 1.25 -14.93
CA ALA A 160 -8.33 2.54 -14.28
C ALA A 160 -6.97 3.19 -14.60
N ASP A 161 -6.97 4.51 -14.74
CA ASP A 161 -5.76 5.30 -14.93
C ASP A 161 -4.89 5.34 -13.66
N ILE A 162 -3.80 6.12 -13.73
CA ILE A 162 -2.84 6.28 -12.63
C ILE A 162 -3.48 6.86 -11.35
N ASP A 163 -4.58 7.59 -11.50
CA ASP A 163 -5.34 8.17 -10.40
C ASP A 163 -6.50 7.30 -9.94
N GLY A 164 -6.70 6.14 -10.57
CA GLY A 164 -7.81 5.24 -10.28
C GLY A 164 -9.14 5.69 -10.92
N MET A 165 -9.10 6.56 -11.93
CA MET A 165 -10.28 6.97 -12.67
C MET A 165 -10.52 6.05 -13.86
N ILE A 166 -11.78 5.72 -14.08
CA ILE A 166 -12.32 5.13 -15.29
C ILE A 166 -13.22 6.17 -15.92
N ASN A 167 -12.81 6.65 -17.07
CA ASN A 167 -13.53 7.70 -17.81
C ASN A 167 -13.68 7.22 -19.26
N GLN A 168 -14.80 6.55 -19.56
CA GLN A 168 -14.98 5.82 -20.80
C GLN A 168 -16.26 6.19 -21.52
N ASP A 169 -16.16 6.33 -22.84
CA ASP A 169 -17.32 6.49 -23.70
C ASP A 169 -18.11 5.17 -23.74
N ILE A 170 -19.39 5.26 -23.39
CA ILE A 170 -20.37 4.16 -23.43
C ILE A 170 -21.57 4.50 -24.34
N SER A 171 -21.41 5.45 -25.24
CA SER A 171 -22.49 5.91 -26.15
C SER A 171 -23.05 4.78 -27.03
N PHE A 172 -22.20 3.77 -27.32
CA PHE A 172 -22.58 2.58 -28.12
C PHE A 172 -23.41 1.54 -27.37
N LEU A 173 -23.57 1.69 -26.04
CA LEU A 173 -24.45 0.82 -25.25
C LEU A 173 -25.91 1.30 -25.37
N ASP A 174 -26.82 0.37 -25.41
CA ASP A 174 -28.26 0.64 -25.33
C ASP A 174 -28.66 1.18 -23.96
N ASN A 175 -29.80 1.87 -23.89
CA ASN A 175 -30.37 2.27 -22.61
C ASN A 175 -30.78 1.03 -21.81
N GLY A 176 -30.38 1.00 -20.53
CA GLY A 176 -30.67 -0.15 -19.70
C GLY A 176 -29.82 -0.25 -18.43
N LEU A 177 -30.05 -1.33 -17.71
CA LEU A 177 -29.31 -1.69 -16.51
C LEU A 177 -28.08 -2.54 -16.88
N TYR A 178 -26.93 -2.13 -16.35
CA TYR A 178 -25.65 -2.82 -16.49
C TYR A 178 -25.09 -3.17 -15.13
N MET A 179 -24.39 -4.30 -15.07
CA MET A 179 -23.61 -4.71 -13.92
C MET A 179 -22.13 -4.48 -14.19
N PHE A 180 -21.36 -4.23 -13.16
CA PHE A 180 -19.92 -4.20 -13.29
C PHE A 180 -19.23 -4.96 -12.16
N LEU A 181 -18.03 -5.43 -12.45
CA LEU A 181 -17.10 -6.05 -11.52
C LEU A 181 -15.77 -5.29 -11.59
N ILE A 182 -15.33 -4.74 -10.47
CA ILE A 182 -14.01 -4.12 -10.36
C ILE A 182 -13.07 -5.15 -9.74
N LYS A 183 -12.00 -5.48 -10.46
CA LYS A 183 -10.91 -6.33 -9.99
C LYS A 183 -9.73 -5.46 -9.62
N HIS A 184 -9.29 -5.52 -8.38
CA HIS A 184 -8.08 -4.84 -7.90
C HIS A 184 -6.83 -5.70 -8.12
N SER A 185 -5.66 -5.06 -8.12
CA SER A 185 -4.36 -5.72 -8.30
C SER A 185 -4.04 -6.76 -7.23
N ASN A 186 -4.64 -6.65 -6.04
CA ASN A 186 -4.54 -7.61 -4.93
C ASN A 186 -5.53 -8.79 -5.03
N ASN A 187 -6.21 -8.97 -6.19
CA ASN A 187 -7.25 -9.96 -6.42
C ASN A 187 -8.51 -9.82 -5.54
N THR A 188 -8.76 -8.65 -4.97
CA THR A 188 -10.08 -8.34 -4.39
C THR A 188 -11.04 -7.88 -5.48
N TYR A 189 -12.34 -8.14 -5.26
CA TYR A 189 -13.39 -7.86 -6.23
C TYR A 189 -14.49 -7.03 -5.58
N LEU A 190 -14.96 -6.02 -6.31
CA LEU A 190 -16.12 -5.22 -5.97
C LEU A 190 -17.13 -5.33 -7.11
N ASN A 191 -18.41 -5.31 -6.78
CA ASN A 191 -19.46 -5.31 -7.77
C ASN A 191 -20.40 -4.13 -7.59
N GLY A 192 -21.08 -3.77 -8.65
CA GLY A 192 -22.07 -2.73 -8.63
C GLY A 192 -22.94 -2.75 -9.89
N LYS A 193 -23.79 -1.75 -9.98
CA LYS A 193 -24.68 -1.57 -11.12
C LYS A 193 -24.79 -0.10 -11.49
N PHE A 194 -25.05 0.17 -12.75
CA PHE A 194 -25.39 1.50 -13.25
C PHE A 194 -26.50 1.44 -14.29
N ILE A 195 -27.13 2.57 -14.52
CA ILE A 195 -28.16 2.74 -15.55
C ILE A 195 -27.59 3.63 -16.65
N LYS A 196 -27.68 3.15 -17.90
CA LYS A 196 -27.44 3.94 -19.09
C LYS A 196 -28.79 4.53 -19.53
N SER A 197 -28.86 5.84 -19.65
CA SER A 197 -30.02 6.52 -20.21
C SER A 197 -29.54 7.73 -21.02
N ASN A 198 -30.24 8.03 -22.08
CA ASN A 198 -30.02 9.24 -22.88
C ASN A 198 -30.63 10.44 -22.20
#